data_7dd5a4b1069c12464f6e83c5644ae958
#
_entry.id   7dd5a4b1069c12464f6e83c5644ae958
#
_cell.length_a   1.000
_cell.length_b   1.000
_cell.length_c   1.000
_cell.angle_alpha   90.00
_cell.angle_beta   90.00
_cell.angle_gamma   90.00
#
_symmetry.space_group_name_H-M   'P 1'
#
loop_
_entity.id
_entity.type
_entity.pdbx_description
1 polymer ?
#
loop_
_entity_poly.entity_id
_entity_poly.type
_entity_poly.pdbx_seq_one_letter_code
_entity_poly.pdbx_strand_id
1 'polypeptide(L)'
;SCITHAFIASDPTEKEREDISVGLESQRLEHIRIILSTDNFTREHDTVLDRAGEIKSNLYRGRVERKGSFDVNGLQAQELLATGLQAYQDEPRYSFNMFINEMTASYKTPNFILTLENDSMPATSYSKEEIIAFWDTLSRSVRVRPGAF
;
A
#
# COMPACT_ATOMS: atom_id res chain seq x y z
N SER A 1 -1.99 -10.71 15.38
CA SER A 1 -1.19 -10.45 14.15
C SER A 1 0.08 -11.28 14.13
N CYS A 2 0.49 -11.70 12.94
CA CYS A 2 1.74 -12.46 12.76
C CYS A 2 2.66 -11.71 11.79
N ILE A 3 3.86 -11.42 12.27
CA ILE A 3 5.00 -11.05 11.44
C ILE A 3 5.93 -12.26 11.40
N THR A 4 6.68 -12.46 10.33
CA THR A 4 7.69 -13.53 10.27
C THR A 4 8.57 -13.44 11.52
N HIS A 5 8.56 -14.48 12.35
CA HIS A 5 9.27 -14.58 13.64
C HIS A 5 8.66 -13.81 14.83
N ALA A 6 7.47 -13.21 14.70
CA ALA A 6 6.76 -12.62 15.83
C ALA A 6 5.28 -13.00 15.81
N PHE A 7 4.74 -13.32 16.96
CA PHE A 7 3.32 -13.57 17.19
C PHE A 7 2.86 -12.67 18.34
N ILE A 8 1.90 -11.81 18.07
CA ILE A 8 1.23 -11.04 19.10
C ILE A 8 -0.09 -11.75 19.40
N ALA A 9 -0.14 -12.42 20.54
CA ALA A 9 -1.37 -13.00 21.03
C ALA A 9 -2.24 -11.85 21.54
N SER A 10 -3.28 -11.51 20.81
CA SER A 10 -4.35 -10.65 21.30
C SER A 10 -5.66 -11.44 21.30
N ASP A 11 -6.48 -11.23 22.30
CA ASP A 11 -7.86 -11.64 22.26
C ASP A 11 -8.61 -10.53 21.49
N PRO A 12 -9.06 -10.77 20.23
CA PRO A 12 -9.62 -9.72 19.40
C PRO A 12 -10.96 -9.26 19.95
N THR A 13 -10.92 -8.29 20.85
CA THR A 13 -12.12 -7.62 21.34
C THR A 13 -12.30 -6.29 20.62
N GLU A 14 -13.53 -5.82 20.50
CA GLU A 14 -13.85 -4.51 19.89
C GLU A 14 -13.13 -3.33 20.57
N LYS A 15 -12.49 -3.56 21.70
CA LYS A 15 -11.82 -2.55 22.53
C LYS A 15 -10.31 -2.47 22.27
N GLU A 16 -9.74 -3.51 21.70
CA GLU A 16 -8.30 -3.51 21.41
C GLU A 16 -8.03 -2.80 20.07
N ARG A 17 -7.23 -1.76 20.15
CA ARG A 17 -6.73 -1.05 18.96
C ARG A 17 -5.42 -1.66 18.53
N GLU A 18 -5.35 -2.03 17.28
CA GLU A 18 -4.15 -2.58 16.66
C GLU A 18 -3.77 -1.68 15.49
N ASP A 19 -2.52 -1.25 15.48
CA ASP A 19 -1.90 -0.49 14.39
C ASP A 19 -0.50 -1.07 14.18
N ILE A 20 -0.30 -1.67 13.01
CA ILE A 20 0.96 -2.32 12.66
C ILE A 20 1.42 -1.79 11.32
N SER A 21 2.65 -1.31 11.28
CA SER A 21 3.30 -0.91 10.04
C SER A 21 4.65 -1.62 9.90
N VAL A 22 4.89 -2.22 8.75
CA VAL A 22 6.12 -2.95 8.42
C VAL A 22 6.69 -2.41 7.12
N GLY A 23 7.88 -1.83 7.21
CA GLY A 23 8.67 -1.45 6.05
C GLY A 23 9.53 -2.63 5.59
N LEU A 24 9.49 -2.92 4.31
CA LEU A 24 10.30 -3.95 3.66
C LEU A 24 11.22 -3.28 2.64
N GLU A 25 12.50 -3.52 2.78
CA GLU A 25 13.51 -3.15 1.79
C GLU A 25 14.09 -4.42 1.20
N SER A 26 14.24 -4.45 -0.11
CA SER A 26 14.79 -5.61 -0.81
C SER A 26 16.12 -5.24 -1.44
N GLN A 27 17.14 -6.08 -1.25
CA GLN A 27 18.40 -5.93 -1.96
C GLN A 27 18.27 -6.06 -3.49
N ARG A 28 17.16 -6.66 -3.96
CA ARG A 28 16.87 -6.82 -5.39
C ARG A 28 16.09 -5.65 -5.99
N LEU A 29 15.48 -4.81 -5.14
CA LEU A 29 14.70 -3.64 -5.53
C LEU A 29 15.39 -2.41 -4.97
N GLU A 30 16.52 -2.06 -5.56
CA GLU A 30 17.29 -0.89 -5.15
C GLU A 30 16.41 0.36 -5.16
N HIS A 31 16.44 1.07 -4.03
CA HIS A 31 15.75 2.35 -3.86
C HIS A 31 14.22 2.28 -4.01
N ILE A 32 13.64 1.11 -3.73
CA ILE A 32 12.18 0.92 -3.63
C ILE A 32 11.86 0.46 -2.22
N ARG A 33 10.91 1.14 -1.59
CA ARG A 33 10.35 0.77 -0.29
C ARG A 33 8.96 0.18 -0.49
N ILE A 34 8.69 -0.90 0.23
CA ILE A 34 7.36 -1.49 0.35
C ILE A 34 6.92 -1.32 1.79
N ILE A 35 5.75 -0.76 2.00
CA ILE A 35 5.17 -0.57 3.32
C ILE A 35 3.86 -1.34 3.37
N LEU A 36 3.72 -2.15 4.40
CA LEU A 36 2.50 -2.85 4.74
C LEU A 36 1.99 -2.29 6.05
N SER A 37 0.79 -1.72 6.04
CA SER A 37 0.15 -1.20 7.25
C SER A 37 -1.22 -1.84 7.42
N THR A 38 -1.60 -2.07 8.67
CA THR A 38 -2.95 -2.51 9.02
C THR A 38 -3.36 -1.90 10.35
N ASP A 39 -4.60 -1.42 10.42
CA ASP A 39 -5.22 -0.97 11.65
C ASP A 39 -6.70 -1.39 11.69
N ASN A 40 -7.26 -1.49 12.88
CA ASN A 40 -8.64 -1.96 13.08
C ASN A 40 -9.61 -0.86 13.55
N PHE A 41 -9.20 0.39 13.57
CA PHE A 41 -10.00 1.48 14.15
C PHE A 41 -10.08 2.74 13.25
N THR A 42 -9.16 2.94 12.32
CA THR A 42 -9.20 4.10 11.42
C THR A 42 -10.16 3.84 10.28
N ARG A 43 -11.18 4.68 10.16
CA ARG A 43 -12.11 4.68 9.04
C ARG A 43 -11.95 5.99 8.30
N GLU A 44 -11.64 5.90 7.03
CA GLU A 44 -11.59 7.07 6.17
C GLU A 44 -13.01 7.50 5.75
N HIS A 45 -13.16 8.76 5.39
CA HIS A 45 -14.42 9.32 4.92
C HIS A 45 -14.59 9.19 3.40
N ASP A 46 -13.49 8.97 2.70
CA ASP A 46 -13.39 8.82 1.26
C ASP A 46 -12.41 7.70 0.92
N THR A 47 -12.33 7.36 -0.35
CA THR A 47 -11.46 6.29 -0.83
C THR A 47 -10.16 6.82 -1.46
N VAL A 48 -9.16 5.96 -1.59
CA VAL A 48 -7.94 6.29 -2.36
C VAL A 48 -8.27 6.77 -3.78
N LEU A 49 -9.36 6.29 -4.37
CA LEU A 49 -9.79 6.70 -5.71
C LEU A 49 -10.31 8.15 -5.72
N ASP A 50 -10.98 8.58 -4.66
CA ASP A 50 -11.45 9.96 -4.49
C ASP A 50 -10.27 10.91 -4.26
N ARG A 51 -9.26 10.46 -3.50
CA ARG A 51 -8.03 11.21 -3.22
C ARG A 51 -6.99 11.20 -4.36
N ALA A 52 -7.28 10.57 -5.49
CA ALA A 52 -6.32 10.43 -6.60
C ALA A 52 -5.75 11.76 -7.10
N GLY A 53 -6.55 12.84 -7.07
CA GLY A 53 -6.10 14.18 -7.44
C GLY A 53 -5.06 14.75 -6.48
N GLU A 54 -5.27 14.58 -5.19
CA GLU A 54 -4.37 15.00 -4.13
C GLU A 54 -3.05 14.22 -4.16
N ILE A 55 -3.13 12.89 -4.20
CA ILE A 55 -1.95 12.01 -4.27
C ILE A 55 -1.09 12.36 -5.49
N LYS A 56 -1.72 12.55 -6.65
CA LYS A 56 -1.03 13.00 -7.85
C LYS A 56 -0.34 14.36 -7.66
N SER A 57 -1.00 15.31 -6.98
CA SER A 57 -0.47 16.66 -6.80
C SER A 57 0.75 16.74 -5.88
N ASN A 58 0.94 15.73 -5.03
CA ASN A 58 2.11 15.60 -4.17
C ASN A 58 3.37 15.18 -4.94
N LEU A 59 3.22 14.75 -6.19
CA LEU A 59 4.32 14.40 -7.09
C LEU A 59 4.57 15.54 -8.09
N TYR A 60 5.80 15.98 -8.20
CA TYR A 60 6.16 16.96 -9.23
C TYR A 60 5.89 16.39 -10.63
N ARG A 61 5.14 17.10 -11.47
CA ARG A 61 4.62 16.62 -12.76
C ARG A 61 3.86 15.29 -12.65
N GLY A 62 3.13 15.12 -11.55
CA GLY A 62 2.44 13.88 -11.22
C GLY A 62 1.42 13.43 -12.28
N ARG A 63 1.32 12.12 -12.46
CA ARG A 63 0.35 11.45 -13.34
C ARG A 63 -0.28 10.27 -12.62
N VAL A 64 -1.53 10.00 -12.92
CA VAL A 64 -2.17 8.74 -12.53
C VAL A 64 -1.99 7.76 -13.69
N GLU A 65 -1.25 6.70 -13.46
CA GLU A 65 -1.01 5.64 -14.45
C GLU A 65 -2.18 4.65 -14.48
N ARG A 66 -2.69 4.30 -13.29
CA ARG A 66 -3.83 3.39 -13.15
C ARG A 66 -4.56 3.68 -11.83
N LYS A 67 -5.89 3.56 -11.85
CA LYS A 67 -6.72 3.51 -10.65
C LYS A 67 -7.94 2.64 -10.89
N GLY A 68 -8.42 1.97 -9.85
CA GLY A 68 -9.62 1.15 -9.94
C GLY A 68 -9.79 0.21 -8.77
N SER A 69 -10.90 -0.53 -8.80
CA SER A 69 -11.21 -1.58 -7.83
C SER A 69 -11.02 -2.95 -8.47
N PHE A 70 -10.57 -3.92 -7.68
CA PHE A 70 -10.41 -5.29 -8.12
C PHE A 70 -10.58 -6.27 -6.95
N ASP A 71 -10.91 -7.52 -7.26
CA ASP A 71 -10.90 -8.59 -6.28
C ASP A 71 -9.49 -9.19 -6.16
N VAL A 72 -9.02 -9.36 -4.94
CA VAL A 72 -7.78 -10.08 -4.65
C VAL A 72 -8.05 -11.15 -3.60
N ASN A 73 -8.16 -12.38 -4.04
CA ASN A 73 -8.41 -13.55 -3.18
C ASN A 73 -9.63 -13.37 -2.24
N GLY A 74 -10.73 -12.82 -2.77
CA GLY A 74 -11.97 -12.55 -2.05
C GLY A 74 -12.01 -11.23 -1.27
N LEU A 75 -10.95 -10.41 -1.36
CA LEU A 75 -10.89 -9.07 -0.77
C LEU A 75 -11.18 -8.02 -1.83
N GLN A 76 -12.08 -7.08 -1.53
CA GLN A 76 -12.33 -5.94 -2.41
C GLN A 76 -11.26 -4.88 -2.18
N ALA A 77 -10.35 -4.76 -3.12
CA ALA A 77 -9.25 -3.81 -3.07
C ALA A 77 -9.49 -2.62 -4.01
N GLN A 78 -8.98 -1.47 -3.62
CA GLN A 78 -8.88 -0.30 -4.47
C GLN A 78 -7.40 0.06 -4.64
N GLU A 79 -6.98 0.39 -5.85
CA GLU A 79 -5.60 0.78 -6.12
C GLU A 79 -5.51 2.12 -6.84
N LEU A 80 -4.42 2.81 -6.56
CA LEU A 80 -3.99 4.00 -7.26
C LEU A 80 -2.49 3.91 -7.52
N LEU A 81 -2.10 3.95 -8.77
CA LEU A 81 -0.71 4.04 -9.21
C LEU A 81 -0.46 5.45 -9.73
N ALA A 82 0.35 6.20 -9.02
CA ALA A 82 0.78 7.53 -9.43
C ALA A 82 2.29 7.55 -9.68
N THR A 83 2.69 8.29 -10.69
CA THR A 83 4.09 8.55 -11.02
C THR A 83 4.35 10.05 -11.12
N GLY A 84 5.58 10.45 -10.99
CA GLY A 84 6.01 11.82 -11.14
C GLY A 84 7.52 11.92 -11.24
N LEU A 85 8.05 13.08 -10.91
CA LEU A 85 9.47 13.33 -10.85
C LEU A 85 9.85 13.85 -9.46
N GLN A 86 11.07 13.66 -9.06
CA GLN A 86 11.69 14.39 -7.96
C GLN A 86 11.77 15.86 -8.35
N ALA A 87 11.36 16.75 -7.45
CA ALA A 87 11.50 18.18 -7.67
C ALA A 87 12.99 18.52 -7.88
N TYR A 88 13.25 19.22 -8.98
CA TYR A 88 14.58 19.70 -9.37
C TYR A 88 15.62 18.66 -9.84
N GLN A 89 15.25 17.37 -10.00
CA GLN A 89 16.22 16.31 -10.34
C GLN A 89 15.82 15.46 -11.54
N ASP A 90 14.67 15.64 -12.13
CA ASP A 90 14.10 14.83 -13.24
C ASP A 90 14.12 13.29 -13.01
N GLU A 91 14.30 12.87 -11.76
CA GLU A 91 14.32 11.47 -11.37
C GLU A 91 12.91 10.91 -11.19
N PRO A 92 12.61 9.71 -11.70
CA PRO A 92 11.29 9.10 -11.55
C PRO A 92 10.90 8.89 -10.09
N ARG A 93 9.65 9.21 -9.76
CA ARG A 93 9.01 8.95 -8.47
C ARG A 93 7.77 8.09 -8.67
N TYR A 94 7.60 7.14 -7.77
CA TYR A 94 6.51 6.18 -7.75
C TYR A 94 5.76 6.29 -6.42
N SER A 95 4.43 6.31 -6.49
CA SER A 95 3.55 6.19 -5.33
C SER A 95 2.40 5.28 -5.74
N PHE A 96 2.54 3.99 -5.45
CA PHE A 96 1.55 2.97 -5.74
C PHE A 96 0.93 2.52 -4.44
N ASN A 97 -0.39 2.58 -4.37
CA ASN A 97 -1.12 2.32 -3.16
C ASN A 97 -2.29 1.36 -3.44
N MET A 98 -2.50 0.42 -2.54
CA MET A 98 -3.66 -0.45 -2.51
C MET A 98 -4.27 -0.41 -1.11
N PHE A 99 -5.58 -0.24 -1.06
CA PHE A 99 -6.35 -0.18 0.17
C PHE A 99 -7.44 -1.25 0.18
N ILE A 100 -7.67 -1.83 1.35
CA ILE A 100 -8.76 -2.77 1.61
C ILE A 100 -9.45 -2.33 2.90
N ASN A 101 -10.79 -2.30 2.91
CA ASN A 101 -11.62 -1.90 4.06
C ASN A 101 -11.42 -0.46 4.55
N GLU A 102 -10.92 0.44 3.72
CA GLU A 102 -10.58 1.83 4.07
C GLU A 102 -11.71 2.57 4.81
N MET A 103 -12.94 2.42 4.33
CA MET A 103 -14.13 3.06 4.94
C MET A 103 -14.83 2.21 5.99
N THR A 104 -14.51 0.93 6.10
CA THR A 104 -15.23 -0.05 6.90
C THR A 104 -14.40 -0.76 7.95
N ALA A 105 -13.20 -0.22 8.23
CA ALA A 105 -12.27 -0.82 9.16
C ALA A 105 -12.92 -1.21 10.50
N SER A 106 -12.62 -2.41 10.96
CA SER A 106 -13.07 -2.97 12.22
C SER A 106 -12.12 -4.06 12.68
N TYR A 107 -12.31 -4.55 13.89
CA TYR A 107 -11.52 -5.66 14.41
C TYR A 107 -11.66 -6.97 13.60
N LYS A 108 -12.77 -7.15 12.87
CA LYS A 108 -13.00 -8.30 11.96
C LYS A 108 -12.53 -8.05 10.54
N THR A 109 -12.53 -6.81 10.13
CA THR A 109 -12.17 -6.36 8.78
C THR A 109 -11.24 -5.16 8.89
N PRO A 110 -9.99 -5.37 9.36
CA PRO A 110 -9.07 -4.25 9.54
C PRO A 110 -8.80 -3.54 8.20
N ASN A 111 -8.53 -2.26 8.31
CA ASN A 111 -7.95 -1.51 7.21
C ASN A 111 -6.59 -2.11 6.86
N PHE A 112 -6.31 -2.25 5.59
CA PHE A 112 -5.05 -2.79 5.09
C PHE A 112 -4.55 -1.88 3.98
N ILE A 113 -3.31 -1.46 4.11
CA ILE A 113 -2.66 -0.59 3.14
C ILE A 113 -1.36 -1.25 2.69
N LEU A 114 -1.21 -1.39 1.38
CA LEU A 114 0.06 -1.75 0.76
C LEU A 114 0.54 -0.56 -0.06
N THR A 115 1.75 -0.11 0.22
CA THR A 115 2.39 1.00 -0.50
C THR A 115 3.71 0.54 -1.11
N LEU A 116 3.97 0.97 -2.34
CA LEU A 116 5.27 0.92 -2.99
C LEU A 116 5.66 2.35 -3.35
N GLU A 117 6.81 2.76 -2.89
CA GLU A 117 7.30 4.11 -3.11
C GLU A 117 8.84 4.16 -3.22
N ASN A 118 9.35 5.27 -3.75
CA ASN A 118 10.77 5.60 -3.72
C ASN A 118 11.01 7.05 -3.27
N ASP A 119 10.08 7.62 -2.50
CA ASP A 119 10.25 8.96 -1.97
C ASP A 119 11.46 9.05 -1.04
N SER A 120 12.20 10.16 -1.15
CA SER A 120 13.42 10.42 -0.39
C SER A 120 14.54 9.38 -0.59
N MET A 121 14.46 8.57 -1.63
CA MET A 121 15.49 7.60 -2.01
C MET A 121 16.22 8.05 -3.28
N PRO A 122 17.44 7.54 -3.54
CA PRO A 122 18.09 7.72 -4.85
C PRO A 122 17.22 7.16 -5.98
N ALA A 123 17.53 7.56 -7.22
CA ALA A 123 16.82 7.01 -8.37
C ALA A 123 16.97 5.49 -8.45
N THR A 124 15.88 4.83 -8.75
CA THR A 124 15.92 3.39 -9.04
C THR A 124 16.40 3.16 -10.47
N SER A 125 17.10 2.04 -10.70
CA SER A 125 17.51 1.59 -12.03
C SER A 125 16.39 0.95 -12.84
N TYR A 126 15.25 0.63 -12.19
CA TYR A 126 14.13 -0.03 -12.84
C TYR A 126 13.29 0.94 -13.65
N SER A 127 12.85 0.49 -14.81
CA SER A 127 11.87 1.20 -15.63
C SER A 127 10.50 1.24 -14.96
N LYS A 128 9.67 2.17 -15.39
CA LYS A 128 8.27 2.26 -14.90
C LYS A 128 7.51 0.96 -15.14
N GLU A 129 7.70 0.34 -16.28
CA GLU A 129 7.05 -0.90 -16.68
C GLU A 129 7.44 -2.08 -15.77
N GLU A 130 8.70 -2.16 -15.39
CA GLU A 130 9.20 -3.17 -14.45
C GLU A 130 8.63 -2.97 -13.04
N ILE A 131 8.56 -1.72 -12.57
CA ILE A 131 7.97 -1.41 -11.27
C ILE A 131 6.46 -1.72 -11.26
N ILE A 132 5.73 -1.42 -12.34
CA ILE A 132 4.30 -1.77 -12.45
C ILE A 132 4.12 -3.29 -12.48
N ALA A 133 4.92 -4.03 -13.22
CA ALA A 133 4.86 -5.49 -13.27
C ALA A 133 5.17 -6.12 -11.90
N PHE A 134 6.13 -5.56 -11.18
CA PHE A 134 6.41 -5.98 -9.81
C PHE A 134 5.22 -5.68 -8.88
N TRP A 135 4.65 -4.48 -8.96
CA TRP A 135 3.46 -4.12 -8.20
C TRP A 135 2.29 -5.07 -8.46
N ASP A 136 2.05 -5.41 -9.71
CA ASP A 136 0.99 -6.34 -10.08
C ASP A 136 1.19 -7.72 -9.43
N THR A 137 2.41 -8.21 -9.43
CA THR A 137 2.74 -9.47 -8.75
C THR A 137 2.53 -9.36 -7.24
N LEU A 138 3.03 -8.30 -6.63
CA LEU A 138 2.97 -8.07 -5.19
C LEU A 138 1.52 -7.91 -4.71
N SER A 139 0.78 -6.95 -5.28
CA SER A 139 -0.56 -6.61 -4.83
C SER A 139 -1.57 -7.74 -5.05
N ARG A 140 -1.42 -8.54 -6.11
CA ARG A 140 -2.28 -9.71 -6.38
C ARG A 140 -1.89 -10.95 -5.56
N SER A 141 -0.75 -10.92 -4.88
CA SER A 141 -0.33 -12.00 -3.98
C SER A 141 -0.93 -11.87 -2.56
N VAL A 142 -1.52 -10.74 -2.23
CA VAL A 142 -2.14 -10.49 -0.93
C VAL A 142 -3.25 -11.48 -0.65
N ARG A 143 -3.27 -12.02 0.54
CA ARG A 143 -4.32 -12.93 1.01
C ARG A 143 -4.42 -12.92 2.53
N VAL A 144 -5.62 -13.08 3.03
CA VAL A 144 -5.84 -13.28 4.47
C VAL A 144 -5.38 -14.68 4.85
N ARG A 145 -4.64 -14.78 5.94
CA ARG A 145 -4.26 -16.09 6.50
C ARG A 145 -5.53 -16.79 7.01
N PRO A 146 -5.73 -18.08 6.74
CA PRO A 146 -6.82 -18.86 7.31
C PRO A 146 -6.83 -18.74 8.84
N GLY A 147 -8.00 -18.40 9.41
CA GLY A 147 -8.17 -18.25 10.86
C GLY A 147 -7.56 -16.96 11.45
N ALA A 148 -7.32 -15.94 10.62
CA ALA A 148 -6.82 -14.63 11.09
C ALA A 148 -7.92 -13.76 11.73
N PHE A 149 -9.21 -14.07 11.47
CA PHE A 149 -10.39 -13.38 12.01
C PHE A 149 -11.45 -14.40 12.42
#